data_4c09a3c5a90902860e7c929465f934c9
#
_entry.id   4c09a3c5a90902860e7c929465f934c9
#
_cell.length_a   1.000
_cell.length_b   1.000
_cell.length_c   1.000
_cell.angle_alpha   90.00
_cell.angle_beta   90.00
_cell.angle_gamma   90.00
#
_symmetry.space_group_name_H-M   'P 1'
#
loop_
_entity.id
_entity.type
_entity.pdbx_description
1 polymer ?
#
loop_
_entity_poly.entity_id
_entity_poly.type
_entity_poly.pdbx_seq_one_letter_code
_entity_poly.pdbx_strand_id
1 'polypeptide(L)'
;MIPVSKHSMIRPLPNLVAGSGCSTSERRSIRVGAVQYLNTKPLIHGLASRDLDLSFDLPSRLADRLAAGSLDVALIPSVELFRQSHHRIISDACIACRGPVMSVKLLFRTAPNRVTSLAMDEGSRTSAALARILLAERYGIHPRTELLPIGATSDDTAADAVLVIGDRALGPADCSGAFQLVWDLGDEWCRSTGLPFVFAVWASRPGADADAIAHRLATARDAGKANLAAIAAAEAGRHRLTVPQCLSYLRDNLHYDLGDSEMEALRLFQSHALQLGLVPRPSDSVASSPAS
;
A
#
# COMPACT_ATOMS: atom_id res chain seq x y z
N MET A 1 -87.08 42.25 18.74
CA MET A 1 -86.35 43.40 19.33
C MET A 1 -85.01 42.88 19.90
N ILE A 2 -84.00 43.16 19.31
CA ILE A 2 -82.68 43.71 19.57
C ILE A 2 -82.32 43.90 21.06
N PRO A 3 -81.03 43.78 21.53
CA PRO A 3 -79.75 44.24 20.93
C PRO A 3 -78.58 43.25 21.08
N VAL A 4 -77.65 43.24 20.18
CA VAL A 4 -76.38 43.94 19.94
C VAL A 4 -75.38 43.88 21.09
N SER A 5 -74.19 43.40 20.64
CA SER A 5 -72.82 43.77 21.01
C SER A 5 -72.12 43.04 22.14
N LYS A 6 -71.00 42.44 21.84
CA LYS A 6 -69.71 42.97 22.31
C LYS A 6 -68.53 42.26 21.56
N HIS A 7 -67.74 43.11 20.99
CA HIS A 7 -66.41 42.78 20.48
C HIS A 7 -65.56 42.16 21.59
N SER A 8 -64.92 40.99 21.27
CA SER A 8 -63.84 40.50 22.07
C SER A 8 -62.60 40.53 21.19
N MET A 9 -61.63 41.36 21.52
CA MET A 9 -60.34 41.47 20.91
C MET A 9 -59.60 40.18 21.13
N ILE A 10 -59.26 39.49 20.00
CA ILE A 10 -58.36 38.40 20.00
C ILE A 10 -56.96 38.99 19.93
N ARG A 11 -56.14 38.77 20.98
CA ARG A 11 -54.71 39.08 21.00
C ARG A 11 -54.00 38.16 20.02
N PRO A 12 -53.03 38.65 19.18
CA PRO A 12 -52.18 37.79 18.36
C PRO A 12 -51.22 37.03 19.26
N LEU A 13 -51.12 35.72 19.03
CA LEU A 13 -50.09 34.85 19.59
C LEU A 13 -48.72 35.25 19.08
N PRO A 14 -47.66 35.19 19.90
CA PRO A 14 -46.31 35.50 19.46
C PRO A 14 -45.80 34.46 18.44
N ASN A 15 -45.16 34.95 17.37
CA ASN A 15 -44.46 34.17 16.37
C ASN A 15 -43.51 33.18 17.02
N LEU A 16 -43.74 31.89 16.83
CA LEU A 16 -42.75 30.85 17.03
C LEU A 16 -41.66 31.05 15.96
N VAL A 17 -40.55 31.62 16.38
CA VAL A 17 -39.29 31.61 15.62
C VAL A 17 -38.89 30.15 15.44
N ALA A 18 -39.05 29.65 14.24
CA ALA A 18 -38.42 28.39 13.80
C ALA A 18 -36.90 28.63 13.71
N GLY A 19 -36.27 28.43 14.83
CA GLY A 19 -34.83 28.50 14.97
C GLY A 19 -34.30 27.15 15.43
N SER A 20 -33.90 26.32 14.54
CA SER A 20 -32.78 25.43 14.73
C SER A 20 -32.47 24.82 13.37
N GLY A 21 -31.67 25.54 12.63
CA GLY A 21 -30.86 24.91 11.58
C GLY A 21 -30.10 23.78 12.24
N CYS A 22 -30.53 22.54 12.00
CA CYS A 22 -29.71 21.38 12.19
C CYS A 22 -28.55 21.57 11.23
N SER A 23 -27.46 22.12 11.71
CA SER A 23 -26.16 22.11 11.03
C SER A 23 -25.82 20.63 10.84
N THR A 24 -26.18 20.06 9.70
CA THR A 24 -25.57 18.84 9.21
C THR A 24 -24.12 19.22 8.99
N SER A 25 -23.29 18.98 9.98
CA SER A 25 -21.85 18.91 9.80
C SER A 25 -21.64 17.96 8.62
N GLU A 26 -21.33 18.51 7.45
CA GLU A 26 -20.89 17.71 6.31
C GLU A 26 -19.71 16.87 6.81
N ARG A 27 -19.94 15.59 7.07
CA ARG A 27 -18.86 14.67 7.42
C ARG A 27 -17.92 14.68 6.24
N ARG A 28 -16.74 15.27 6.44
CA ARG A 28 -15.67 15.28 5.45
C ARG A 28 -15.41 13.84 5.03
N SER A 29 -15.44 13.54 3.72
CA SER A 29 -15.11 12.23 3.19
C SER A 29 -13.69 11.84 3.60
N ILE A 30 -13.50 10.57 3.99
CA ILE A 30 -12.19 10.02 4.33
C ILE A 30 -11.42 9.83 3.02
N ARG A 31 -10.24 10.44 2.91
CA ARG A 31 -9.36 10.35 1.75
C ARG A 31 -8.51 9.09 1.83
N VAL A 32 -8.77 8.14 0.95
CA VAL A 32 -8.14 6.82 0.93
C VAL A 32 -7.26 6.67 -0.31
N GLY A 33 -6.00 6.28 -0.11
CA GLY A 33 -5.08 5.98 -1.18
C GLY A 33 -4.86 4.48 -1.35
N ALA A 34 -5.10 3.93 -2.53
CA ALA A 34 -4.86 2.54 -2.86
C ALA A 34 -3.82 2.40 -3.97
N VAL A 35 -3.05 1.32 -3.93
CA VAL A 35 -2.06 1.02 -4.99
C VAL A 35 -2.78 0.69 -6.29
N GLN A 36 -2.28 1.22 -7.40
CA GLN A 36 -2.91 1.06 -8.72
C GLN A 36 -2.73 -0.32 -9.36
N TYR A 37 -1.91 -1.21 -8.78
CA TYR A 37 -1.57 -2.52 -9.34
C TYR A 37 -2.68 -3.57 -9.15
N LEU A 38 -2.61 -4.64 -9.95
CA LEU A 38 -3.53 -5.78 -9.92
C LEU A 38 -3.69 -6.39 -8.51
N ASN A 39 -2.59 -6.48 -7.73
CA ASN A 39 -2.58 -7.06 -6.39
C ASN A 39 -3.48 -6.34 -5.36
N THR A 40 -3.86 -5.10 -5.64
CA THR A 40 -4.74 -4.31 -4.75
C THR A 40 -6.22 -4.59 -4.99
N LYS A 41 -6.61 -5.13 -6.15
CA LYS A 41 -8.02 -5.32 -6.51
C LYS A 41 -8.83 -6.10 -5.48
N PRO A 42 -8.31 -7.19 -4.87
CA PRO A 42 -9.03 -7.88 -3.80
C PRO A 42 -9.20 -7.02 -2.54
N LEU A 43 -8.24 -6.14 -2.21
CA LEU A 43 -8.28 -5.32 -1.00
C LEU A 43 -9.28 -4.17 -1.03
N ILE A 44 -9.75 -3.82 -2.21
CA ILE A 44 -10.70 -2.71 -2.44
C ILE A 44 -12.04 -3.15 -3.02
N HIS A 45 -12.28 -4.47 -3.07
CA HIS A 45 -13.51 -5.02 -3.64
C HIS A 45 -14.73 -4.57 -2.83
N GLY A 46 -15.65 -3.83 -3.48
CA GLY A 46 -16.82 -3.28 -2.81
C GLY A 46 -16.56 -2.11 -1.84
N LEU A 47 -15.35 -1.56 -1.79
CA LEU A 47 -14.99 -0.49 -0.85
C LEU A 47 -15.62 0.87 -1.20
N ALA A 48 -16.02 1.11 -2.46
CA ALA A 48 -16.54 2.39 -2.91
C ALA A 48 -17.82 2.80 -2.15
N SER A 49 -17.87 4.02 -1.64
CA SER A 49 -19.04 4.62 -1.02
C SER A 49 -18.95 6.15 -1.04
N ARG A 50 -20.08 6.85 -0.78
CA ARG A 50 -20.19 8.32 -0.87
C ARG A 50 -19.34 9.07 0.17
N ASP A 51 -19.00 8.42 1.26
CA ASP A 51 -18.20 8.97 2.36
C ASP A 51 -16.70 8.65 2.24
N LEU A 52 -16.28 8.00 1.15
CA LEU A 52 -14.87 7.71 0.84
C LEU A 52 -14.46 8.38 -0.47
N ASP A 53 -13.34 9.10 -0.40
CA ASP A 53 -12.62 9.60 -1.57
C ASP A 53 -11.45 8.65 -1.86
N LEU A 54 -11.70 7.65 -2.73
CA LEU A 54 -10.71 6.62 -3.08
C LEU A 54 -9.92 7.06 -4.31
N SER A 55 -8.61 7.18 -4.14
CA SER A 55 -7.66 7.52 -5.20
C SER A 55 -6.59 6.44 -5.38
N PHE A 56 -6.00 6.36 -6.59
CA PHE A 56 -5.00 5.37 -6.96
C PHE A 56 -3.69 6.03 -7.34
N ASP A 57 -2.57 5.45 -6.89
CA ASP A 57 -1.23 5.95 -7.21
C ASP A 57 -0.18 4.84 -7.01
N LEU A 58 1.09 5.17 -7.24
CA LEU A 58 2.24 4.31 -6.92
C LEU A 58 2.43 4.18 -5.41
N PRO A 59 2.91 3.03 -4.92
CA PRO A 59 3.13 2.82 -3.49
C PRO A 59 3.99 3.91 -2.82
N SER A 60 5.07 4.35 -3.47
CA SER A 60 5.96 5.41 -2.97
C SER A 60 5.24 6.75 -2.84
N ARG A 61 4.43 7.13 -3.85
CA ARG A 61 3.67 8.39 -3.85
C ARG A 61 2.55 8.38 -2.83
N LEU A 62 1.89 7.24 -2.62
CA LEU A 62 0.87 7.10 -1.57
C LEU A 62 1.47 7.34 -0.18
N ALA A 63 2.68 6.84 0.08
CA ALA A 63 3.37 7.10 1.33
C ALA A 63 3.69 8.60 1.51
N ASP A 64 4.17 9.28 0.45
CA ASP A 64 4.42 10.73 0.49
C ASP A 64 3.14 11.53 0.72
N ARG A 65 2.05 11.17 0.04
CA ARG A 65 0.73 11.81 0.20
C ARG A 65 0.14 11.60 1.60
N LEU A 66 0.35 10.41 2.20
CA LEU A 66 -0.05 10.13 3.58
C LEU A 66 0.77 10.98 4.56
N ALA A 67 2.09 11.03 4.40
CA ALA A 67 2.99 11.84 5.22
C ALA A 67 2.68 13.35 5.13
N ALA A 68 2.37 13.84 3.93
CA ALA A 68 1.96 15.23 3.68
C ALA A 68 0.53 15.56 4.17
N GLY A 69 -0.24 14.57 4.69
CA GLY A 69 -1.61 14.78 5.16
C GLY A 69 -2.63 15.00 4.04
N SER A 70 -2.30 14.75 2.78
CA SER A 70 -3.24 14.79 1.65
C SER A 70 -4.09 13.53 1.54
N LEU A 71 -3.73 12.44 2.25
CA LEU A 71 -4.52 11.25 2.49
C LEU A 71 -4.72 11.07 4.00
N ASP A 72 -5.81 10.45 4.39
CA ASP A 72 -6.11 10.10 5.79
C ASP A 72 -5.69 8.66 6.07
N VAL A 73 -5.87 7.80 5.06
CA VAL A 73 -5.51 6.36 5.06
C VAL A 73 -4.89 6.00 3.71
N ALA A 74 -3.87 5.16 3.71
CA ALA A 74 -3.29 4.66 2.45
C ALA A 74 -2.69 3.25 2.60
N LEU A 75 -2.69 2.50 1.50
CA LEU A 75 -1.93 1.27 1.35
C LEU A 75 -0.49 1.66 0.99
N ILE A 76 0.41 1.62 1.97
CA ILE A 76 1.78 2.10 1.84
C ILE A 76 2.81 0.97 1.89
N PRO A 77 4.02 1.18 1.32
CA PRO A 77 5.13 0.24 1.50
C PRO A 77 5.42 0.00 2.98
N SER A 78 5.57 -1.26 3.38
CA SER A 78 5.76 -1.63 4.79
C SER A 78 7.01 -0.99 5.43
N VAL A 79 8.05 -0.73 4.66
CA VAL A 79 9.28 -0.03 5.14
C VAL A 79 8.98 1.38 5.66
N GLU A 80 7.91 2.02 5.21
CA GLU A 80 7.53 3.37 5.64
C GLU A 80 7.03 3.41 7.10
N LEU A 81 6.55 2.28 7.64
CA LEU A 81 6.25 2.15 9.07
C LEU A 81 7.50 2.36 9.95
N PHE A 82 8.68 2.03 9.41
CA PHE A 82 9.95 2.15 10.12
C PHE A 82 10.63 3.50 9.91
N ARG A 83 10.25 4.20 8.83
CA ARG A 83 10.74 5.56 8.52
C ARG A 83 9.93 6.63 9.21
N GLN A 84 8.63 6.39 9.39
CA GLN A 84 7.65 7.34 9.90
C GLN A 84 7.00 6.74 11.16
N SER A 85 7.60 6.97 12.32
CA SER A 85 7.18 6.38 13.61
C SER A 85 5.75 6.72 14.04
N HIS A 86 5.12 7.69 13.39
CA HIS A 86 3.75 8.14 13.69
C HIS A 86 2.67 7.48 12.81
N HIS A 87 3.04 6.73 11.77
CA HIS A 87 2.06 5.96 11.00
C HIS A 87 1.61 4.73 11.79
N ARG A 88 0.30 4.46 11.78
CA ARG A 88 -0.29 3.31 12.47
C ARG A 88 -0.90 2.36 11.46
N ILE A 89 -0.63 1.05 11.61
CA ILE A 89 -1.39 0.00 10.91
C ILE A 89 -2.82 0.03 11.43
N ILE A 90 -3.80 0.07 10.53
CA ILE A 90 -5.21 0.20 10.87
C ILE A 90 -6.08 -0.96 10.41
N SER A 91 -5.53 -1.92 9.69
CA SER A 91 -6.26 -3.09 9.22
C SER A 91 -5.36 -4.31 9.22
N ASP A 92 -5.95 -5.46 9.40
CA ASP A 92 -5.33 -6.77 9.20
C ASP A 92 -5.27 -7.19 7.72
N ALA A 93 -5.67 -6.30 6.80
CA ALA A 93 -5.53 -6.49 5.36
C ALA A 93 -4.16 -5.95 4.88
N CYS A 94 -3.44 -6.73 4.10
CA CYS A 94 -2.10 -6.40 3.61
C CYS A 94 -1.85 -6.96 2.20
N ILE A 95 -0.72 -6.60 1.60
CA ILE A 95 -0.13 -7.31 0.46
C ILE A 95 1.11 -8.03 0.97
N ALA A 96 1.05 -9.36 1.00
CA ALA A 96 2.13 -10.24 1.44
C ALA A 96 2.26 -11.46 0.51
N CYS A 97 3.27 -12.29 0.76
CA CYS A 97 3.45 -13.60 0.14
C CYS A 97 4.00 -14.60 1.16
N ARG A 98 3.81 -15.90 0.84
CA ARG A 98 4.35 -17.05 1.62
C ARG A 98 5.17 -17.96 0.71
N GLY A 99 5.97 -17.37 -0.18
CA GLY A 99 6.75 -18.00 -1.24
C GLY A 99 6.88 -17.02 -2.43
N PRO A 100 6.92 -17.51 -3.67
CA PRO A 100 7.03 -16.66 -4.85
C PRO A 100 5.89 -15.64 -4.93
N VAL A 101 6.24 -14.35 -5.07
CA VAL A 101 5.26 -13.27 -5.24
C VAL A 101 4.94 -12.96 -6.70
N MET A 102 5.78 -13.39 -7.64
CA MET A 102 5.74 -13.16 -9.09
C MET A 102 5.85 -11.69 -9.53
N SER A 103 5.37 -10.76 -8.74
CA SER A 103 5.30 -9.32 -9.06
C SER A 103 6.43 -8.48 -8.47
N VAL A 104 7.47 -9.11 -7.91
CA VAL A 104 8.67 -8.41 -7.39
C VAL A 104 9.90 -9.23 -7.76
N LYS A 105 10.62 -8.76 -8.78
CA LYS A 105 11.74 -9.49 -9.37
C LYS A 105 13.01 -8.65 -9.35
N LEU A 106 14.13 -9.30 -9.03
CA LEU A 106 15.48 -8.77 -9.21
C LEU A 106 16.14 -9.50 -10.35
N LEU A 107 16.41 -8.79 -11.44
CA LEU A 107 16.98 -9.29 -12.67
C LEU A 107 18.49 -9.05 -12.65
N PHE A 108 19.31 -10.05 -12.94
CA PHE A 108 20.78 -9.98 -12.88
C PHE A 108 21.42 -10.12 -14.24
N ARG A 109 22.24 -9.14 -14.64
CA ARG A 109 23.10 -9.20 -15.83
C ARG A 109 24.42 -9.91 -15.54
N THR A 110 24.81 -9.97 -14.27
CA THR A 110 26.02 -10.63 -13.77
C THR A 110 25.68 -11.56 -12.61
N ALA A 111 26.65 -12.34 -12.14
CA ALA A 111 26.44 -13.18 -10.95
C ALA A 111 26.11 -12.30 -9.72
N PRO A 112 25.17 -12.68 -8.85
CA PRO A 112 24.71 -11.86 -7.72
C PRO A 112 25.82 -11.34 -6.81
N ASN A 113 26.87 -12.14 -6.59
CA ASN A 113 28.03 -11.75 -5.78
C ASN A 113 28.98 -10.75 -6.46
N ARG A 114 28.72 -10.39 -7.72
CA ARG A 114 29.51 -9.43 -8.51
C ARG A 114 28.76 -8.14 -8.81
N VAL A 115 27.54 -7.99 -8.27
CA VAL A 115 26.72 -6.79 -8.50
C VAL A 115 27.37 -5.59 -7.83
N THR A 116 27.66 -4.55 -8.62
CA THR A 116 28.22 -3.27 -8.17
C THR A 116 27.23 -2.12 -8.33
N SER A 117 26.22 -2.29 -9.19
CA SER A 117 25.15 -1.32 -9.47
C SER A 117 23.78 -1.97 -9.48
N LEU A 118 22.80 -1.27 -8.89
CA LEU A 118 21.41 -1.72 -8.73
C LEU A 118 20.45 -0.60 -9.15
N ALA A 119 19.73 -0.81 -10.24
CA ALA A 119 18.62 0.05 -10.63
C ALA A 119 17.36 -0.37 -9.86
N MET A 120 16.73 0.60 -9.19
CA MET A 120 15.56 0.37 -8.32
C MET A 120 14.32 1.05 -8.89
N ASP A 121 13.26 0.30 -9.05
CA ASP A 121 11.94 0.80 -9.45
C ASP A 121 11.48 1.98 -8.59
N GLU A 122 11.15 3.12 -9.19
CA GLU A 122 10.72 4.36 -8.53
C GLU A 122 9.53 4.15 -7.57
N GLY A 123 8.62 3.24 -7.92
CA GLY A 123 7.46 2.93 -7.10
C GLY A 123 7.76 2.11 -5.84
N SER A 124 8.98 1.54 -5.73
CA SER A 124 9.27 0.48 -4.77
C SER A 124 10.24 0.88 -3.68
N ARG A 125 9.73 1.16 -2.48
CA ARG A 125 10.59 1.41 -1.31
C ARG A 125 10.85 0.14 -0.50
N THR A 126 9.83 -0.66 -0.25
CA THR A 126 9.97 -1.94 0.48
C THR A 126 10.85 -2.93 -0.29
N SER A 127 10.56 -3.15 -1.58
CA SER A 127 11.32 -4.13 -2.36
C SER A 127 12.75 -3.67 -2.64
N ALA A 128 13.00 -2.35 -2.73
CA ALA A 128 14.34 -1.78 -2.82
C ALA A 128 15.16 -2.05 -1.54
N ALA A 129 14.55 -1.91 -0.37
CA ALA A 129 15.19 -2.28 0.89
C ALA A 129 15.42 -3.80 0.97
N LEU A 130 14.44 -4.63 0.58
CA LEU A 130 14.55 -6.08 0.57
C LEU A 130 15.69 -6.57 -0.35
N ALA A 131 15.79 -6.05 -1.57
CA ALA A 131 16.85 -6.41 -2.50
C ALA A 131 18.25 -6.12 -1.90
N ARG A 132 18.42 -4.96 -1.27
CA ARG A 132 19.67 -4.57 -0.61
C ARG A 132 19.99 -5.46 0.60
N ILE A 133 18.98 -5.82 1.40
CA ILE A 133 19.12 -6.74 2.53
C ILE A 133 19.59 -8.12 2.02
N LEU A 134 18.91 -8.70 1.03
CA LEU A 134 19.25 -10.02 0.51
C LEU A 134 20.66 -10.07 -0.10
N LEU A 135 21.09 -9.01 -0.80
CA LEU A 135 22.45 -8.92 -1.36
C LEU A 135 23.50 -8.79 -0.25
N ALA A 136 23.24 -7.98 0.78
CA ALA A 136 24.14 -7.81 1.92
C ALA A 136 24.25 -9.09 2.75
N GLU A 137 23.13 -9.73 3.10
CA GLU A 137 23.11 -10.94 3.94
C GLU A 137 23.79 -12.13 3.27
N ARG A 138 23.57 -12.32 1.96
CA ARG A 138 24.09 -13.50 1.26
C ARG A 138 25.52 -13.35 0.77
N TYR A 139 25.92 -12.12 0.40
CA TYR A 139 27.19 -11.90 -0.29
C TYR A 139 28.05 -10.81 0.33
N GLY A 140 27.56 -10.10 1.35
CA GLY A 140 28.26 -8.98 1.98
C GLY A 140 28.46 -7.76 1.06
N ILE A 141 27.60 -7.61 0.04
CA ILE A 141 27.75 -6.54 -0.97
C ILE A 141 26.74 -5.43 -0.79
N HIS A 142 27.17 -4.21 -1.09
CA HIS A 142 26.38 -2.96 -0.99
C HIS A 142 26.49 -2.21 -2.32
N PRO A 143 25.73 -2.58 -3.36
CA PRO A 143 25.85 -1.96 -4.67
C PRO A 143 25.45 -0.49 -4.63
N ARG A 144 26.06 0.32 -5.52
CA ARG A 144 25.59 1.68 -5.81
C ARG A 144 24.18 1.59 -6.38
N THR A 145 23.29 2.43 -5.87
CA THR A 145 21.89 2.43 -6.28
C THR A 145 21.60 3.56 -7.24
N GLU A 146 20.76 3.31 -8.23
CA GLU A 146 20.20 4.31 -9.13
C GLU A 146 18.70 4.13 -9.26
N LEU A 147 17.99 5.19 -9.66
CA LEU A 147 16.55 5.16 -9.84
C LEU A 147 16.20 4.65 -11.24
N LEU A 148 15.29 3.68 -11.33
CA LEU A 148 14.63 3.28 -12.57
C LEU A 148 13.28 4.00 -12.64
N PRO A 149 13.11 5.03 -13.50
CA PRO A 149 11.87 5.81 -13.56
C PRO A 149 10.65 4.98 -13.97
N ILE A 150 9.47 5.45 -13.61
CA ILE A 150 8.22 4.88 -14.12
C ILE A 150 8.17 5.06 -15.64
N GLY A 151 7.85 3.96 -16.34
CA GLY A 151 7.85 3.92 -17.82
C GLY A 151 9.16 3.48 -18.44
N ALA A 152 10.28 3.53 -17.68
CA ALA A 152 11.52 2.91 -18.12
C ALA A 152 11.43 1.38 -18.01
N THR A 153 12.14 0.70 -18.87
CA THR A 153 12.27 -0.76 -18.90
C THR A 153 13.62 -1.20 -18.32
N SER A 154 13.82 -2.49 -18.17
CA SER A 154 15.11 -3.02 -17.78
C SER A 154 16.23 -2.72 -18.79
N ASP A 155 15.89 -2.40 -20.03
CA ASP A 155 16.87 -2.09 -21.09
C ASP A 155 17.32 -0.62 -21.09
N ASP A 156 16.61 0.24 -20.36
CA ASP A 156 16.95 1.67 -20.24
C ASP A 156 18.05 1.94 -19.18
N THR A 157 18.61 0.90 -18.58
CA THR A 157 19.72 0.98 -17.62
C THR A 157 20.80 -0.03 -17.92
N ALA A 158 22.05 0.33 -17.65
CA ALA A 158 23.21 -0.56 -17.72
C ALA A 158 23.57 -1.20 -16.38
N ALA A 159 22.74 -1.02 -15.34
CA ALA A 159 23.00 -1.57 -14.01
C ALA A 159 23.15 -3.09 -14.03
N ASP A 160 24.04 -3.61 -13.18
CA ASP A 160 24.31 -5.06 -13.04
C ASP A 160 23.08 -5.85 -12.58
N ALA A 161 22.23 -5.19 -11.78
CA ALA A 161 20.95 -5.75 -11.35
C ALA A 161 19.83 -4.71 -11.48
N VAL A 162 18.61 -5.16 -11.80
CA VAL A 162 17.44 -4.31 -12.01
C VAL A 162 16.27 -4.84 -11.21
N LEU A 163 15.74 -4.03 -10.30
CA LEU A 163 14.53 -4.33 -9.56
C LEU A 163 13.31 -3.83 -10.33
N VAL A 164 12.35 -4.71 -10.58
CA VAL A 164 11.06 -4.39 -11.18
C VAL A 164 9.92 -4.87 -10.30
N ILE A 165 8.84 -4.07 -10.20
CA ILE A 165 7.69 -4.41 -9.35
C ILE A 165 6.35 -4.24 -10.07
N GLY A 166 5.31 -4.77 -9.40
CA GLY A 166 3.91 -4.62 -9.79
C GLY A 166 3.63 -5.28 -11.13
N ASP A 167 2.73 -4.69 -11.88
CA ASP A 167 2.22 -5.28 -13.13
C ASP A 167 3.32 -5.43 -14.19
N ARG A 168 4.38 -4.61 -14.14
CA ARG A 168 5.55 -4.73 -15.02
C ARG A 168 6.34 -6.04 -14.83
N ALA A 169 6.31 -6.59 -13.61
CA ALA A 169 7.01 -7.83 -13.29
C ALA A 169 6.18 -9.09 -13.60
N LEU A 170 4.88 -8.97 -13.89
CA LEU A 170 3.99 -10.11 -14.16
C LEU A 170 4.17 -10.70 -15.57
N GLY A 171 4.69 -9.92 -16.49
CA GLY A 171 4.97 -10.39 -17.85
C GLY A 171 6.06 -11.48 -17.88
N PRO A 172 6.26 -12.16 -19.04
CA PRO A 172 7.39 -13.03 -19.20
C PRO A 172 8.65 -12.26 -18.84
N ALA A 173 9.50 -12.86 -18.01
CA ALA A 173 10.82 -12.32 -17.74
C ALA A 173 11.47 -12.08 -19.10
N ASP A 174 12.04 -10.88 -19.29
CA ASP A 174 12.54 -10.40 -20.56
C ASP A 174 13.41 -11.49 -21.22
N CYS A 175 12.88 -12.11 -22.28
CA CYS A 175 13.53 -13.22 -22.98
C CYS A 175 14.67 -12.74 -23.89
N SER A 176 15.08 -11.46 -23.75
CA SER A 176 16.14 -10.85 -24.57
C SER A 176 17.53 -11.49 -24.38
N GLY A 177 17.68 -12.40 -23.40
CA GLY A 177 18.97 -12.99 -23.04
C GLY A 177 19.91 -12.03 -22.30
N ALA A 178 19.44 -10.82 -21.99
CA ALA A 178 20.22 -9.81 -21.29
C ALA A 178 20.43 -10.13 -19.80
N PHE A 179 19.59 -11.00 -19.22
CA PHE A 179 19.66 -11.38 -17.80
C PHE A 179 20.02 -12.87 -17.65
N GLN A 180 21.00 -13.13 -16.80
CA GLN A 180 21.51 -14.49 -16.54
C GLN A 180 20.73 -15.19 -15.43
N LEU A 181 20.12 -14.42 -14.53
CA LEU A 181 19.40 -14.92 -13.36
C LEU A 181 18.29 -13.97 -12.98
N VAL A 182 17.21 -14.52 -12.43
CA VAL A 182 16.08 -13.78 -11.88
C VAL A 182 15.79 -14.32 -10.48
N TRP A 183 15.73 -13.41 -9.50
CA TRP A 183 15.19 -13.70 -8.19
C TRP A 183 13.76 -13.21 -8.08
N ASP A 184 12.88 -14.05 -7.57
CA ASP A 184 11.61 -13.61 -6.97
C ASP A 184 11.92 -13.24 -5.51
N LEU A 185 11.78 -11.96 -5.15
CA LEU A 185 12.21 -11.51 -3.83
C LEU A 185 11.34 -12.03 -2.68
N GLY A 186 10.08 -12.37 -2.95
CA GLY A 186 9.23 -13.04 -1.97
C GLY A 186 9.75 -14.45 -1.66
N ASP A 187 10.02 -15.24 -2.69
CA ASP A 187 10.57 -16.60 -2.54
C ASP A 187 11.95 -16.58 -1.84
N GLU A 188 12.81 -15.65 -2.24
CA GLU A 188 14.15 -15.52 -1.65
C GLU A 188 14.14 -15.18 -0.16
N TRP A 189 13.21 -14.31 0.25
CA TRP A 189 13.00 -14.02 1.67
C TRP A 189 12.43 -15.22 2.42
N CYS A 190 11.36 -15.82 1.91
CA CYS A 190 10.71 -16.95 2.57
C CYS A 190 11.69 -18.13 2.75
N ARG A 191 12.54 -18.42 1.76
CA ARG A 191 13.57 -19.46 1.86
C ARG A 191 14.65 -19.15 2.88
N SER A 192 15.06 -17.88 3.02
CA SER A 192 16.13 -17.51 3.93
C SER A 192 15.69 -17.41 5.38
N THR A 193 14.42 -17.05 5.63
CA THR A 193 13.91 -16.75 6.97
C THR A 193 12.90 -17.74 7.50
N GLY A 194 12.24 -18.51 6.62
CA GLY A 194 11.08 -19.34 6.97
C GLY A 194 9.80 -18.54 7.22
N LEU A 195 9.83 -17.20 7.08
CA LEU A 195 8.72 -16.30 7.36
C LEU A 195 8.11 -15.75 6.06
N PRO A 196 6.82 -15.34 6.06
CA PRO A 196 6.21 -14.61 4.97
C PRO A 196 6.91 -13.25 4.75
N PHE A 197 6.63 -12.59 3.61
CA PHE A 197 7.07 -11.20 3.40
C PHE A 197 5.89 -10.27 3.20
N VAL A 198 5.89 -9.12 3.90
CA VAL A 198 4.84 -8.11 3.83
C VAL A 198 5.34 -6.91 3.02
N PHE A 199 4.76 -6.69 1.85
CA PHE A 199 5.14 -5.60 0.94
C PHE A 199 4.45 -4.28 1.27
N ALA A 200 3.15 -4.33 1.61
CA ALA A 200 2.36 -3.14 1.88
C ALA A 200 1.29 -3.40 2.95
N VAL A 201 0.97 -2.36 3.71
CA VAL A 201 -0.04 -2.37 4.77
C VAL A 201 -0.93 -1.14 4.68
N TRP A 202 -2.16 -1.25 5.15
CA TRP A 202 -3.03 -0.10 5.35
C TRP A 202 -2.59 0.67 6.59
N ALA A 203 -2.23 1.92 6.39
CA ALA A 203 -1.78 2.82 7.45
C ALA A 203 -2.57 4.12 7.46
N SER A 204 -2.70 4.72 8.64
CA SER A 204 -3.27 6.05 8.84
C SER A 204 -2.23 7.05 9.30
N ARG A 205 -2.45 8.33 8.97
CA ARG A 205 -1.73 9.43 9.59
C ARG A 205 -2.26 9.70 11.02
N PRO A 206 -1.49 10.39 11.87
CA PRO A 206 -1.98 10.84 13.17
C PRO A 206 -3.24 11.70 13.05
N GLY A 207 -4.19 11.51 13.98
CA GLY A 207 -5.42 12.30 14.04
C GLY A 207 -6.47 11.99 12.96
N ALA A 208 -6.24 10.99 12.11
CA ALA A 208 -7.30 10.49 11.22
C ALA A 208 -8.28 9.61 12.01
N ASP A 209 -9.58 9.73 11.71
CA ASP A 209 -10.62 8.81 12.20
C ASP A 209 -10.50 7.49 11.42
N ALA A 210 -9.54 6.67 11.84
CA ALA A 210 -9.20 5.44 11.15
C ALA A 210 -10.08 4.25 11.56
N ASP A 211 -10.72 4.30 12.72
CA ASP A 211 -11.53 3.18 13.25
C ASP A 211 -12.76 2.94 12.38
N ALA A 212 -13.35 4.01 11.86
CA ALA A 212 -14.51 3.94 10.97
C ALA A 212 -14.22 3.18 9.66
N ILE A 213 -12.96 3.22 9.16
CA ILE A 213 -12.58 2.58 7.90
C ILE A 213 -11.89 1.23 8.10
N ALA A 214 -11.29 0.96 9.25
CA ALA A 214 -10.54 -0.27 9.51
C ALA A 214 -11.37 -1.53 9.22
N HIS A 215 -12.58 -1.61 9.76
CA HIS A 215 -13.49 -2.73 9.51
C HIS A 215 -13.90 -2.86 8.03
N ARG A 216 -14.06 -1.74 7.33
CA ARG A 216 -14.43 -1.74 5.91
C ARG A 216 -13.30 -2.27 5.03
N LEU A 217 -12.04 -1.98 5.36
CA LEU A 217 -10.87 -2.52 4.66
C LEU A 217 -10.77 -4.04 4.82
N ALA A 218 -10.99 -4.55 6.04
CA ALA A 218 -11.05 -5.98 6.30
C ALA A 218 -12.20 -6.66 5.54
N THR A 219 -13.40 -6.07 5.57
CA THR A 219 -14.58 -6.56 4.84
C THR A 219 -14.34 -6.58 3.33
N ALA A 220 -13.70 -5.53 2.77
CA ALA A 220 -13.37 -5.45 1.35
C ALA A 220 -12.39 -6.55 0.95
N ARG A 221 -11.34 -6.81 1.76
CA ARG A 221 -10.41 -7.93 1.57
C ARG A 221 -11.16 -9.27 1.56
N ASP A 222 -12.03 -9.53 2.53
CA ASP A 222 -12.75 -10.80 2.64
C ASP A 222 -13.68 -11.02 1.44
N ALA A 223 -14.41 -9.99 1.05
CA ALA A 223 -15.23 -10.00 -0.16
C ALA A 223 -14.37 -10.21 -1.41
N GLY A 224 -13.20 -9.55 -1.52
CA GLY A 224 -12.27 -9.72 -2.62
C GLY A 224 -11.70 -11.14 -2.70
N LYS A 225 -11.29 -11.73 -1.59
CA LYS A 225 -10.82 -13.13 -1.51
C LYS A 225 -11.90 -14.11 -1.96
N ALA A 226 -13.15 -13.86 -1.60
CA ALA A 226 -14.29 -14.69 -2.05
C ALA A 226 -14.60 -14.53 -3.55
N ASN A 227 -14.13 -13.46 -4.20
CA ASN A 227 -14.45 -13.11 -5.58
C ASN A 227 -13.23 -13.11 -6.52
N LEU A 228 -12.11 -13.77 -6.17
CA LEU A 228 -10.87 -13.75 -6.96
C LEU A 228 -11.08 -14.19 -8.42
N ALA A 229 -11.92 -15.17 -8.68
CA ALA A 229 -12.21 -15.65 -10.05
C ALA A 229 -12.89 -14.55 -10.89
N ALA A 230 -13.84 -13.83 -10.32
CA ALA A 230 -14.52 -12.73 -11.01
C ALA A 230 -13.56 -11.54 -11.23
N ILE A 231 -12.72 -11.22 -10.25
CA ILE A 231 -11.68 -10.19 -10.36
C ILE A 231 -10.69 -10.56 -11.46
N ALA A 232 -10.21 -11.81 -11.48
CA ALA A 232 -9.30 -12.30 -12.52
C ALA A 232 -9.91 -12.22 -13.92
N ALA A 233 -11.17 -12.60 -14.07
CA ALA A 233 -11.88 -12.51 -15.35
C ALA A 233 -12.00 -11.05 -15.85
N ALA A 234 -12.22 -10.10 -14.95
CA ALA A 234 -12.36 -8.68 -15.28
C ALA A 234 -11.03 -7.99 -15.60
N GLU A 235 -9.93 -8.40 -14.93
CA GLU A 235 -8.66 -7.68 -14.98
C GLU A 235 -7.60 -8.31 -15.89
N ALA A 236 -7.67 -9.62 -16.18
CA ALA A 236 -6.62 -10.37 -16.89
C ALA A 236 -6.19 -9.70 -18.21
N GLY A 237 -7.14 -9.29 -19.05
CA GLY A 237 -6.86 -8.68 -20.35
C GLY A 237 -6.10 -7.34 -20.22
N ARG A 238 -6.38 -6.54 -19.18
CA ARG A 238 -5.72 -5.25 -18.94
C ARG A 238 -4.25 -5.42 -18.56
N HIS A 239 -3.92 -6.56 -17.93
CA HIS A 239 -2.56 -6.89 -17.48
C HIS A 239 -1.83 -7.85 -18.41
N ARG A 240 -2.40 -8.11 -19.62
CA ARG A 240 -1.81 -9.04 -20.62
C ARG A 240 -1.60 -10.45 -20.08
N LEU A 241 -2.47 -10.88 -19.17
CA LEU A 241 -2.51 -12.22 -18.60
C LEU A 241 -3.71 -12.99 -19.15
N THR A 242 -3.61 -14.31 -19.16
CA THR A 242 -4.80 -15.16 -19.27
C THR A 242 -5.56 -15.17 -17.93
N VAL A 243 -6.85 -15.46 -17.96
CA VAL A 243 -7.66 -15.55 -16.73
C VAL A 243 -7.08 -16.57 -15.72
N PRO A 244 -6.62 -17.79 -16.13
CA PRO A 244 -5.96 -18.72 -15.23
C PRO A 244 -4.67 -18.16 -14.61
N GLN A 245 -3.82 -17.45 -15.38
CA GLN A 245 -2.60 -16.82 -14.87
C GLN A 245 -2.92 -15.73 -13.85
N CYS A 246 -3.91 -14.86 -14.16
CA CYS A 246 -4.36 -13.81 -13.26
C CYS A 246 -4.93 -14.39 -11.95
N LEU A 247 -5.75 -15.43 -12.05
CA LEU A 247 -6.32 -16.11 -10.89
C LEU A 247 -5.24 -16.78 -10.03
N SER A 248 -4.29 -17.49 -10.65
CA SER A 248 -3.18 -18.12 -9.93
C SER A 248 -2.33 -17.07 -9.21
N TYR A 249 -2.01 -15.96 -9.87
CA TYR A 249 -1.29 -14.85 -9.24
C TYR A 249 -2.03 -14.32 -8.00
N LEU A 250 -3.32 -13.99 -8.13
CA LEU A 250 -4.11 -13.42 -7.03
C LEU A 250 -4.36 -14.41 -5.89
N ARG A 251 -4.47 -15.72 -6.18
CA ARG A 251 -4.85 -16.75 -5.21
C ARG A 251 -3.65 -17.46 -4.60
N ASP A 252 -2.65 -17.80 -5.42
CA ASP A 252 -1.59 -18.74 -5.03
C ASP A 252 -0.28 -18.00 -4.66
N ASN A 253 -0.04 -16.80 -5.20
CA ASN A 253 1.19 -16.03 -4.98
C ASN A 253 1.02 -14.88 -3.97
N LEU A 254 -0.21 -14.43 -3.73
CA LEU A 254 -0.48 -13.35 -2.81
C LEU A 254 -1.16 -13.83 -1.54
N HIS A 255 -0.79 -13.21 -0.45
CA HIS A 255 -1.42 -13.37 0.87
C HIS A 255 -1.93 -12.01 1.34
N TYR A 256 -3.16 -11.97 1.85
CA TYR A 256 -3.85 -10.71 2.14
C TYR A 256 -4.14 -10.48 3.62
N ASP A 257 -3.76 -11.42 4.48
CA ASP A 257 -4.04 -11.38 5.91
C ASP A 257 -2.74 -11.05 6.68
N LEU A 258 -2.81 -10.06 7.55
CA LEU A 258 -1.71 -9.64 8.42
C LEU A 258 -1.87 -10.32 9.80
N GLY A 259 -1.40 -11.56 9.89
CA GLY A 259 -1.41 -12.36 11.12
C GLY A 259 -0.11 -12.27 11.90
N ASP A 260 0.03 -13.16 12.88
CA ASP A 260 1.20 -13.17 13.78
C ASP A 260 2.51 -13.42 13.04
N SER A 261 2.51 -14.34 12.05
CA SER A 261 3.70 -14.64 11.24
C SER A 261 4.12 -13.45 10.37
N GLU A 262 3.16 -12.73 9.81
CA GLU A 262 3.39 -11.51 9.03
C GLU A 262 3.93 -10.38 9.93
N MET A 263 3.43 -10.25 11.15
CA MET A 263 3.94 -9.30 12.14
C MET A 263 5.34 -9.66 12.62
N GLU A 264 5.66 -10.95 12.78
CA GLU A 264 7.03 -11.41 13.07
C GLU A 264 7.97 -11.09 11.90
N ALA A 265 7.55 -11.35 10.67
CA ALA A 265 8.29 -11.00 9.46
C ALA A 265 8.58 -9.51 9.35
N LEU A 266 7.61 -8.65 9.67
CA LEU A 266 7.81 -7.19 9.71
C LEU A 266 8.87 -6.78 10.73
N ARG A 267 8.88 -7.39 11.93
CA ARG A 267 9.91 -7.11 12.96
C ARG A 267 11.30 -7.53 12.49
N LEU A 268 11.41 -8.71 11.87
CA LEU A 268 12.67 -9.18 11.32
C LEU A 268 13.17 -8.26 10.20
N PHE A 269 12.28 -7.90 9.26
CA PHE A 269 12.60 -6.96 8.18
C PHE A 269 13.06 -5.59 8.71
N GLN A 270 12.39 -5.06 9.75
CA GLN A 270 12.81 -3.84 10.43
C GLN A 270 14.22 -3.96 11.01
N SER A 271 14.53 -5.09 11.68
CA SER A 271 15.85 -5.34 12.26
C SER A 271 16.96 -5.29 11.21
N HIS A 272 16.79 -6.00 10.08
CA HIS A 272 17.76 -5.97 8.97
C HIS A 272 17.88 -4.56 8.35
N ALA A 273 16.74 -3.86 8.18
CA ALA A 273 16.75 -2.50 7.63
C ALA A 273 17.49 -1.51 8.54
N LEU A 274 17.34 -1.65 9.86
CA LEU A 274 18.08 -0.85 10.85
C LEU A 274 19.59 -1.17 10.84
N GLN A 275 19.95 -2.44 10.79
CA GLN A 275 21.35 -2.88 10.74
C GLN A 275 22.10 -2.32 9.52
N LEU A 276 21.41 -2.24 8.38
CA LEU A 276 21.98 -1.72 7.13
C LEU A 276 21.79 -0.20 6.96
N GLY A 277 21.25 0.51 7.97
CA GLY A 277 21.00 1.95 7.89
C GLY A 277 20.01 2.37 6.80
N LEU A 278 19.06 1.49 6.42
CA LEU A 278 18.04 1.76 5.40
C LEU A 278 16.86 2.56 5.95
N VAL A 279 16.72 2.56 7.28
CA VAL A 279 15.70 3.29 8.03
C VAL A 279 16.35 3.99 9.23
N PRO A 280 15.82 5.14 9.71
CA PRO A 280 16.37 5.86 10.84
C PRO A 280 16.30 5.02 12.13
N ARG A 281 17.22 5.24 13.03
CA ARG A 281 17.13 4.66 14.37
C ARG A 281 16.07 5.39 15.20
N PRO A 282 15.40 4.73 16.14
CA PRO A 282 14.38 5.36 16.98
C PRO A 282 14.84 6.62 17.73
N SER A 283 16.14 6.72 18.07
CA SER A 283 16.76 7.89 18.70
C SER A 283 16.85 9.11 17.78
N ASP A 284 16.88 8.91 16.46
CA ASP A 284 17.10 10.00 15.50
C ASP A 284 15.79 10.75 15.17
N SER A 285 14.64 10.15 15.50
CA SER A 285 13.31 10.72 15.22
C SER A 285 12.85 11.79 16.23
N VAL A 286 13.51 11.94 17.37
CA VAL A 286 13.16 12.91 18.42
C VAL A 286 13.78 14.29 18.19
N ALA A 287 14.82 14.39 17.34
CA ALA A 287 15.61 15.61 17.16
C ALA A 287 15.05 16.59 16.10
N SER A 288 13.98 16.27 15.39
CA SER A 288 13.46 17.06 14.27
C SER A 288 12.11 17.76 14.53
N SER A 289 11.74 18.05 15.77
CA SER A 289 10.66 19.02 16.03
C SER A 289 11.24 20.43 15.92
N PRO A 290 10.82 21.27 14.97
CA PRO A 290 11.17 22.68 14.99
C PRO A 290 10.51 23.29 16.23
N ALA A 291 11.34 23.95 17.06
CA ALA A 291 10.86 24.82 18.13
C ALA A 291 9.96 25.89 17.51
N SER A 292 8.81 26.05 18.10
CA SER A 292 7.73 27.01 17.80
C SER A 292 8.20 28.45 17.76
#